data_b52762e43c00ac318b77c0f56e2255dd
#
_entry.id   b52762e43c00ac318b77c0f56e2255dd
#
_cell.length_a   1.000
_cell.length_b   1.000
_cell.length_c   1.000
_cell.angle_alpha   90.00
_cell.angle_beta   90.00
_cell.angle_gamma   90.00
#
_symmetry.space_group_name_H-M   'P 1'
#
loop_
_entity.id
_entity.type
_entity.pdbx_description
1 polymer ?
#
loop_
_entity_poly.entity_id
_entity_poly.type
_entity_poly.pdbx_seq_one_letter_code
_entity_poly.pdbx_strand_id
1 'polypeptide(L)'
;MVSEILEAYGHIGKSRQYIGMVGAPAPIAPAAIAEYLDRYPSVICREEFDGAIFALDEEFRRHWSQEQESQIEKSRTQKPR
;
A
#
# COMPACT_ATOMS: atom_id res chain seq x y z
N MET A 1 6.60 -7.47 -17.10
CA MET A 1 5.82 -6.29 -16.87
C MET A 1 5.19 -6.27 -15.50
N VAL A 2 4.51 -7.35 -15.12
CA VAL A 2 3.91 -7.43 -13.78
C VAL A 2 4.99 -7.34 -12.71
N SER A 3 6.12 -7.99 -12.93
CA SER A 3 7.18 -7.95 -11.92
C SER A 3 7.76 -6.55 -11.77
N GLU A 4 7.78 -5.77 -12.84
CA GLU A 4 8.26 -4.40 -12.75
C GLU A 4 7.33 -3.56 -11.87
N ILE A 5 6.02 -3.76 -12.02
CA ILE A 5 5.04 -3.05 -11.21
C ILE A 5 5.17 -3.45 -9.75
N LEU A 6 5.31 -4.73 -9.48
CA LEU A 6 5.44 -5.20 -8.11
C LEU A 6 6.72 -4.69 -7.45
N GLU A 7 7.79 -4.65 -8.22
CA GLU A 7 9.05 -4.11 -7.72
C GLU A 7 8.90 -2.64 -7.38
N ALA A 8 8.27 -1.90 -8.28
CA ALA A 8 8.05 -0.48 -8.07
C ALA A 8 7.19 -0.25 -6.84
N TYR A 9 6.13 -1.02 -6.71
CA TYR A 9 5.24 -0.88 -5.57
C TYR A 9 5.99 -1.15 -4.27
N GLY A 10 6.84 -2.15 -4.25
CA GLY A 10 7.62 -2.45 -3.06
C GLY A 10 8.56 -1.32 -2.70
N HIS A 11 9.19 -0.72 -3.71
CA HIS A 11 10.10 0.41 -3.50
C HIS A 11 9.35 1.62 -2.97
N ILE A 12 8.26 1.96 -3.63
CA ILE A 12 7.48 3.13 -3.26
C ILE A 12 6.88 2.93 -1.88
N GLY A 13 6.47 1.72 -1.57
CA GLY A 13 5.87 1.41 -0.28
C GLY A 13 6.81 1.58 0.88
N LYS A 14 8.11 1.54 0.64
CA LYS A 14 9.08 1.72 1.72
C LYS A 14 9.01 3.11 2.32
N SER A 15 8.60 4.09 1.53
CA SER A 15 8.46 5.45 2.04
C SER A 15 7.03 5.75 2.49
N ARG A 16 6.19 4.73 2.55
CA ARG A 16 4.80 4.89 2.96
C ARG A 16 4.74 5.39 4.39
N GLN A 17 3.83 6.32 4.62
CA GLN A 17 3.62 6.85 5.94
C GLN A 17 2.51 6.09 6.64
N TYR A 18 2.60 6.08 7.95
CA TYR A 18 1.59 5.42 8.78
C TYR A 18 1.00 6.46 9.71
N ILE A 19 -0.30 6.41 9.87
CA ILE A 19 -1.01 7.43 10.63
C ILE A 19 -1.83 6.78 11.73
N GLY A 20 -2.13 7.58 12.75
CA GLY A 20 -2.94 7.11 13.85
C GLY A 20 -2.16 6.29 14.83
N MET A 21 -2.79 5.99 15.95
CA MET A 21 -2.15 5.23 17.00
C MET A 21 -1.93 3.78 16.62
N VAL A 22 -2.77 3.26 15.73
CA VAL A 22 -2.63 1.88 15.29
C VAL A 22 -1.66 1.76 14.12
N GLY A 23 -1.14 2.86 13.61
CA GLY A 23 -0.19 2.82 12.52
C GLY A 23 -0.82 2.42 11.20
N ALA A 24 -1.98 2.96 10.89
CA ALA A 24 -2.66 2.63 9.64
C ALA A 24 -1.86 3.14 8.45
N PRO A 25 -1.72 2.33 7.38
CA PRO A 25 -0.97 2.78 6.22
C PRO A 25 -1.72 3.87 5.47
N ALA A 26 -1.01 4.96 5.19
CA ALA A 26 -1.57 6.05 4.40
C ALA A 26 -1.51 5.67 2.91
N PRO A 27 -2.41 6.22 2.10
CA PRO A 27 -2.37 5.96 0.67
C PRO A 27 -1.07 6.47 0.06
N ILE A 28 -0.61 5.79 -0.98
CA ILE A 28 0.58 6.22 -1.68
C ILE A 28 0.27 7.52 -2.42
N ALA A 29 1.11 8.52 -2.22
CA ALA A 29 0.90 9.81 -2.88
C ALA A 29 1.38 9.74 -4.33
N PRO A 30 0.71 10.46 -5.23
CA PRO A 30 1.19 10.52 -6.62
C PRO A 30 2.60 11.05 -6.73
N ALA A 31 3.00 11.94 -5.83
CA ALA A 31 4.35 12.47 -5.84
C ALA A 31 5.39 11.38 -5.60
N ALA A 32 5.06 10.39 -4.78
CA ALA A 32 5.97 9.29 -4.52
C ALA A 32 6.21 8.48 -5.78
N ILE A 33 5.16 8.28 -6.58
CA ILE A 33 5.29 7.56 -7.83
C ILE A 33 6.14 8.37 -8.81
N ALA A 34 5.91 9.67 -8.86
CA ALA A 34 6.68 10.54 -9.75
C ALA A 34 8.17 10.50 -9.39
N GLU A 35 8.46 10.55 -8.12
CA GLU A 35 9.83 10.48 -7.64
C GLU A 35 10.49 9.16 -8.04
N TYR A 36 9.76 8.09 -7.89
CA TYR A 36 10.28 6.79 -8.25
C TYR A 36 10.58 6.71 -9.74
N LEU A 37 9.66 7.17 -10.57
CA LEU A 37 9.84 7.11 -12.01
C LEU A 37 10.92 8.05 -12.51
N ASP A 38 11.18 9.11 -11.77
CA ASP A 38 12.27 10.00 -12.09
C ASP A 38 13.61 9.30 -11.94
N ARG A 39 13.70 8.44 -10.96
CA ARG A 39 14.91 7.70 -10.67
C ARG A 39 15.01 6.42 -11.49
N TYR A 40 13.89 5.76 -11.71
CA TYR A 40 13.83 4.49 -12.42
C TYR A 40 12.77 4.57 -13.51
N PRO A 41 13.12 5.18 -14.65
CA PRO A 41 12.13 5.33 -15.71
C PRO A 41 11.58 3.99 -16.18
N SER A 42 10.32 3.98 -16.55
CA SER A 42 9.65 2.78 -17.00
C SER A 42 9.12 2.99 -18.41
N VAL A 43 9.04 1.91 -19.18
CA VAL A 43 8.44 1.98 -20.50
C VAL A 43 6.92 1.91 -20.43
N ILE A 44 6.39 1.63 -19.24
CA ILE A 44 4.95 1.56 -19.05
C ILE A 44 4.38 2.97 -19.06
N CYS A 45 3.25 3.14 -19.74
CA CYS A 45 2.56 4.41 -19.77
C CYS A 45 2.28 4.88 -18.33
N ARG A 46 2.48 6.17 -18.09
CA ARG A 46 2.32 6.73 -16.75
C ARG A 46 0.94 6.46 -16.18
N GLU A 47 -0.06 6.58 -17.03
CA GLU A 47 -1.44 6.34 -16.61
C GLU A 47 -1.63 4.91 -16.15
N GLU A 48 -1.11 3.99 -16.92
CA GLU A 48 -1.21 2.58 -16.57
C GLU A 48 -0.39 2.26 -15.33
N PHE A 49 0.77 2.87 -15.23
CA PHE A 49 1.63 2.66 -14.08
C PHE A 49 0.95 3.13 -12.81
N ASP A 50 0.43 4.35 -12.83
CA ASP A 50 -0.25 4.90 -11.66
C ASP A 50 -1.46 4.06 -11.29
N GLY A 51 -2.24 3.65 -12.28
CA GLY A 51 -3.42 2.83 -12.03
C GLY A 51 -3.07 1.52 -11.37
N ALA A 52 -2.01 0.87 -11.84
CA ALA A 52 -1.59 -0.41 -11.28
C ALA A 52 -1.10 -0.24 -9.84
N ILE A 53 -0.31 0.80 -9.61
CA ILE A 53 0.20 1.06 -8.26
C ILE A 53 -0.94 1.35 -7.30
N PHE A 54 -1.88 2.17 -7.71
CA PHE A 54 -3.01 2.51 -6.85
C PHE A 54 -3.91 1.30 -6.60
N ALA A 55 -4.07 0.42 -7.59
CA ALA A 55 -4.87 -0.78 -7.41
C ALA A 55 -4.22 -1.71 -6.39
N LEU A 56 -2.90 -1.87 -6.46
CA LEU A 56 -2.18 -2.68 -5.50
C LEU A 56 -2.27 -2.08 -4.11
N ASP A 57 -2.17 -0.76 -4.04
CA ASP A 57 -2.23 -0.07 -2.76
C ASP A 57 -3.60 -0.20 -2.12
N GLU A 58 -4.64 -0.10 -2.92
CA GLU A 58 -5.99 -0.26 -2.42
C GLU A 58 -6.20 -1.66 -1.84
N GLU A 59 -5.70 -2.68 -2.55
CA GLU A 59 -5.77 -4.04 -2.06
C GLU A 59 -5.02 -4.20 -0.74
N PHE A 60 -3.84 -3.61 -0.66
CA PHE A 60 -3.04 -3.70 0.56
C PHE A 60 -3.76 -3.08 1.74
N ARG A 61 -4.29 -1.87 1.53
CA ARG A 61 -4.98 -1.17 2.62
C ARG A 61 -6.26 -1.87 3.03
N ARG A 62 -6.96 -2.45 2.06
CA ARG A 62 -8.17 -3.21 2.38
C ARG A 62 -7.82 -4.44 3.19
N HIS A 63 -6.77 -5.14 2.80
CA HIS A 63 -6.33 -6.33 3.50
C HIS A 63 -5.91 -5.97 4.92
N TRP A 64 -5.20 -4.88 5.06
CA TRP A 64 -4.75 -4.41 6.36
C TRP A 64 -5.94 -4.14 7.27
N SER A 65 -6.95 -3.48 6.75
CA SER A 65 -8.17 -3.18 7.51
C SER A 65 -8.87 -4.44 7.96
N GLN A 66 -8.96 -5.40 7.07
CA GLN A 66 -9.60 -6.67 7.39
C GLN A 66 -8.85 -7.41 8.48
N GLU A 67 -7.54 -7.35 8.41
CA GLU A 67 -6.71 -7.97 9.44
C GLU A 67 -6.93 -7.32 10.79
N GLN A 68 -7.02 -6.01 10.80
CA GLN A 68 -7.25 -5.29 12.04
C GLN A 68 -8.61 -5.62 12.63
N GLU A 69 -9.62 -5.66 11.80
CA GLU A 69 -10.96 -6.02 12.26
C GLU A 69 -10.97 -7.42 12.84
N SER A 70 -10.30 -8.33 12.19
CA SER A 70 -10.20 -9.70 12.65
C SER A 70 -9.52 -9.78 14.01
N GLN A 71 -8.46 -9.01 14.17
CA GLN A 71 -7.73 -8.96 15.43
C GLN A 71 -8.59 -8.42 16.55
N ILE A 72 -9.32 -7.37 16.27
CA ILE A 72 -10.18 -6.75 17.26
C ILE A 72 -11.27 -7.72 17.68
N GLU A 73 -11.84 -8.41 16.71
CA GLU A 73 -12.89 -9.37 17.01
C GLU A 73 -12.38 -10.53 17.82
N LYS A 74 -11.20 -11.03 17.50
CA LYS A 74 -10.57 -12.09 18.26
C LYS A 74 -10.32 -11.66 19.69
N SER A 75 -9.84 -10.45 19.84
CA SER A 75 -9.56 -9.90 21.14
C SER A 75 -10.82 -9.87 21.98
N ARG A 76 -11.92 -9.49 21.36
CA ARG A 76 -13.20 -9.40 22.04
C ARG A 76 -13.70 -10.75 22.48
N THR A 77 -13.64 -11.74 21.59
CA THR A 77 -14.13 -13.06 21.91
C THR A 77 -13.27 -13.79 22.91
N GLN A 78 -12.01 -13.48 22.92
CA GLN A 78 -11.09 -14.15 23.86
C GLN A 78 -10.97 -13.41 25.16
N LYS A 79 -11.80 -12.46 25.39
CA LYS A 79 -11.73 -11.67 26.58
C LYS A 79 -11.87 -12.54 27.81
N PRO A 80 -10.97 -12.41 28.76
CA PRO A 80 -11.06 -13.21 30.00
C PRO A 80 -12.19 -12.69 30.88
N ARG A 81 -12.61 -13.48 31.78
CA ARG A 81 -13.67 -13.12 32.71
C ARG A 81 -13.17 -12.27 33.85
#